data_9c1095fa2886c0d3f894bf35c954e61c
#
_entry.id   9c1095fa2886c0d3f894bf35c954e61c
#
_cell.length_a   1.000
_cell.length_b   1.000
_cell.length_c   1.000
_cell.angle_alpha   90.00
_cell.angle_beta   90.00
_cell.angle_gamma   90.00
#
_symmetry.space_group_name_H-M   'P 1'
#
loop_
_entity.id
_entity.type
_entity.pdbx_description
1 polymer ?
#
loop_
_entity_poly.entity_id
_entity_poly.type
_entity_poly.pdbx_seq_one_letter_code
_entity_poly.pdbx_strand_id
1 'polypeptide(L)'
;MQSTAAEALRKLGVASELVDLPPVSTSLGASEECFPTAYIAVRDRRTVEFAYLKVAAPHAEARRVQPYTLASHRGSWYLIGHDLDRDAIRSFRLSRVTGTMALTGEPGSAPPAPADLTRAAVLEMITPENTGVDASIRVRKDHGHALRRQATSIRIGEDEWDTVEINGVDLTRLTAQVCALGPVAIADSPAELRAAVIESLTKVAQVHQ
;
A
#
# COMPACT_ATOMS: atom_id res chain seq x y z
N MET A 1 16.42 18.31 13.33
CA MET A 1 16.46 17.07 14.14
C MET A 1 15.27 16.24 13.72
N GLN A 2 15.49 15.36 12.75
CA GLN A 2 14.44 14.45 12.26
C GLN A 2 14.65 13.10 12.94
N SER A 3 13.82 12.81 13.95
CA SER A 3 13.72 11.48 14.54
C SER A 3 12.98 10.59 13.52
N THR A 4 13.66 9.62 12.95
CA THR A 4 13.03 8.71 11.99
C THR A 4 12.04 7.79 12.70
N ALA A 5 10.92 7.45 12.04
CA ALA A 5 9.89 6.55 12.58
C ALA A 5 10.46 5.21 13.08
N ALA A 6 11.54 4.71 12.45
CA ALA A 6 12.29 3.54 12.88
C ALA A 6 12.94 3.71 14.28
N GLU A 7 13.39 4.91 14.62
CA GLU A 7 14.00 5.21 15.92
C GLU A 7 12.92 5.32 17.01
N ALA A 8 11.75 5.83 16.66
CA ALA A 8 10.58 5.84 17.54
C ALA A 8 10.07 4.42 17.84
N LEU A 9 10.01 3.55 16.85
CA LEU A 9 9.63 2.13 17.00
C LEU A 9 10.63 1.36 17.87
N ARG A 10 11.94 1.65 17.74
CA ARG A 10 12.98 1.02 18.56
C ARG A 10 12.92 1.49 20.02
N LYS A 11 12.60 2.74 20.28
CA LYS A 11 12.43 3.31 21.64
C LYS A 11 11.19 2.77 22.36
N LEU A 12 10.21 2.27 21.62
CA LEU A 12 8.98 1.70 22.18
C LEU A 12 9.08 0.21 22.53
N GLY A 13 10.26 -0.41 22.41
CA GLY A 13 10.47 -1.82 22.80
C GLY A 13 9.80 -2.84 21.90
N VAL A 14 9.26 -2.46 20.76
CA VAL A 14 8.52 -3.33 19.83
C VAL A 14 9.46 -4.20 18.97
N ALA A 15 10.78 -4.01 19.08
CA ALA A 15 11.76 -4.64 18.20
C ALA A 15 12.05 -6.13 18.51
N SER A 16 11.50 -6.72 19.58
CA SER A 16 11.87 -8.08 19.96
C SER A 16 10.85 -9.18 19.66
N GLU A 17 9.65 -8.85 19.20
CA GLU A 17 8.63 -9.87 18.89
C GLU A 17 8.11 -9.85 17.46
N LEU A 18 8.52 -8.89 16.63
CA LEU A 18 8.27 -8.89 15.20
C LEU A 18 9.48 -9.56 14.50
N VAL A 19 9.45 -10.89 14.53
CA VAL A 19 10.44 -11.77 13.91
C VAL A 19 10.69 -11.36 12.46
N ASP A 20 11.97 -11.06 12.14
CA ASP A 20 12.57 -11.07 10.80
C ASP A 20 11.78 -10.37 9.67
N LEU A 21 11.49 -9.10 9.83
CA LEU A 21 11.18 -8.27 8.69
C LEU A 21 12.51 -7.69 8.13
N PRO A 22 12.76 -7.79 6.83
CA PRO A 22 13.90 -7.11 6.22
C PRO A 22 13.83 -5.62 6.53
N PRO A 23 14.99 -4.91 6.59
CA PRO A 23 15.03 -3.51 6.97
C PRO A 23 14.05 -2.71 6.11
N VAL A 24 13.03 -2.16 6.76
CA VAL A 24 12.02 -1.33 6.12
C VAL A 24 12.74 -0.10 5.59
N SER A 25 12.92 -0.05 4.28
CA SER A 25 13.29 1.19 3.60
C SER A 25 12.19 2.20 3.92
N THR A 26 12.49 3.15 4.79
CA THR A 26 11.59 4.21 5.24
C THR A 26 11.31 5.19 4.12
N SER A 27 10.47 4.78 3.20
CA SER A 27 9.65 5.69 2.42
C SER A 27 8.21 5.50 2.92
N LEU A 28 7.91 6.01 4.10
CA LEU A 28 6.55 6.31 4.49
C LEU A 28 6.07 7.41 3.54
N GLY A 29 5.46 6.98 2.43
CA GLY A 29 4.76 7.90 1.54
C GLY A 29 3.69 8.63 2.36
N ALA A 30 3.46 9.88 2.06
CA ALA A 30 2.53 10.80 2.72
C ALA A 30 1.05 10.34 2.75
N SER A 31 0.76 9.07 2.46
CA SER A 31 -0.62 8.56 2.28
C SER A 31 -1.12 7.61 3.37
N GLU A 32 -0.40 7.46 4.48
CA GLU A 32 -0.84 6.54 5.56
C GLU A 32 -1.00 7.28 6.89
N GLU A 33 -1.71 8.40 6.86
CA GLU A 33 -2.03 9.22 8.04
C GLU A 33 -2.72 8.41 9.15
N CYS A 34 -3.44 7.35 8.79
CA CYS A 34 -4.13 6.49 9.75
C CYS A 34 -3.22 5.40 10.37
N PHE A 35 -1.95 5.23 9.91
CA PHE A 35 -1.05 4.20 10.43
C PHE A 35 -0.83 4.28 11.94
N PRO A 36 -0.57 5.45 12.56
CA PRO A 36 -0.39 5.52 14.01
C PRO A 36 -1.62 5.05 14.78
N THR A 37 -2.83 5.41 14.31
CA THR A 37 -4.08 4.98 14.93
C THR A 37 -4.29 3.48 14.77
N ALA A 38 -4.03 2.93 13.60
CA ALA A 38 -4.11 1.49 13.33
C ALA A 38 -3.12 0.70 14.20
N TYR A 39 -1.90 1.22 14.40
CA TYR A 39 -0.91 0.62 15.29
C TYR A 39 -1.37 0.58 16.75
N ILE A 40 -1.90 1.70 17.26
CA ILE A 40 -2.45 1.78 18.63
C ILE A 40 -3.62 0.80 18.76
N ALA A 41 -4.49 0.71 17.76
CA ALA A 41 -5.63 -0.20 17.76
C ALA A 41 -5.22 -1.68 17.92
N VAL A 42 -4.21 -2.11 17.17
CA VAL A 42 -3.67 -3.48 17.25
C VAL A 42 -3.00 -3.71 18.62
N ARG A 43 -2.11 -2.81 19.04
CA ARG A 43 -1.38 -2.91 20.31
C ARG A 43 -2.31 -3.01 21.50
N ASP A 44 -3.32 -2.14 21.56
CA ASP A 44 -4.23 -2.00 22.69
C ASP A 44 -5.50 -2.87 22.53
N ARG A 45 -5.60 -3.63 21.44
CA ARG A 45 -6.78 -4.44 21.08
C ARG A 45 -8.08 -3.63 21.22
N ARG A 46 -8.15 -2.54 20.48
CA ARG A 46 -9.33 -1.65 20.46
C ARG A 46 -9.94 -1.68 19.06
N THR A 47 -11.25 -1.71 19.01
CA THR A 47 -12.00 -1.58 17.75
C THR A 47 -11.70 -0.23 17.09
N VAL A 48 -11.62 -0.23 15.77
CA VAL A 48 -11.50 0.99 14.96
C VAL A 48 -12.69 1.17 14.04
N GLU A 49 -13.01 2.43 13.80
CA GLU A 49 -14.02 2.84 12.83
C GLU A 49 -13.39 3.77 11.80
N PHE A 50 -13.68 3.53 10.53
CA PHE A 50 -13.17 4.34 9.42
C PHE A 50 -14.06 4.21 8.18
N ALA A 51 -13.98 5.19 7.28
CA ALA A 51 -14.55 5.09 5.94
C ALA A 51 -13.53 4.42 5.00
N TYR A 52 -13.97 3.44 4.22
CA TYR A 52 -13.10 2.63 3.34
C TYR A 52 -13.58 2.67 1.90
N LEU A 53 -12.71 3.09 0.99
CA LEU A 53 -12.98 3.14 -0.45
C LEU A 53 -12.45 1.86 -1.11
N LYS A 54 -13.35 0.99 -1.55
CA LYS A 54 -12.99 -0.20 -2.33
C LYS A 54 -12.57 0.18 -3.74
N VAL A 55 -11.83 -0.73 -4.40
CA VAL A 55 -11.53 -0.59 -5.83
C VAL A 55 -12.85 -0.55 -6.61
N ALA A 56 -12.96 0.38 -7.54
CA ALA A 56 -14.14 0.59 -8.39
C ALA A 56 -15.45 0.89 -7.65
N ALA A 57 -15.41 1.20 -6.34
CA ALA A 57 -16.61 1.67 -5.64
C ALA A 57 -16.75 3.20 -5.79
N PRO A 58 -17.96 3.70 -6.05
CA PRO A 58 -18.21 5.13 -6.21
C PRO A 58 -18.12 5.91 -4.89
N HIS A 59 -18.32 5.24 -3.76
CA HIS A 59 -18.35 5.86 -2.43
C HIS A 59 -17.62 4.99 -1.40
N ALA A 60 -17.06 5.65 -0.39
CA ALA A 60 -16.50 4.99 0.77
C ALA A 60 -17.63 4.44 1.66
N GLU A 61 -17.42 3.25 2.21
CA GLU A 61 -18.32 2.60 3.15
C GLU A 61 -17.72 2.64 4.57
N ALA A 62 -18.54 2.92 5.57
CA ALA A 62 -18.13 2.82 6.97
C ALA A 62 -17.78 1.37 7.32
N ARG A 63 -16.73 1.19 8.13
CA ARG A 63 -16.27 -0.11 8.64
C ARG A 63 -15.97 -0.01 10.11
N ARG A 64 -16.32 -1.07 10.83
CA ARG A 64 -15.95 -1.31 12.22
C ARG A 64 -15.13 -2.58 12.29
N VAL A 65 -13.89 -2.47 12.72
CA VAL A 65 -12.95 -3.57 12.66
C VAL A 65 -12.32 -3.82 14.03
N GLN A 66 -12.36 -5.07 14.47
CA GLN A 66 -11.57 -5.57 15.60
C GLN A 66 -10.20 -5.98 15.05
N PRO A 67 -9.14 -5.22 15.35
CA PRO A 67 -7.85 -5.41 14.71
C PRO A 67 -7.08 -6.59 15.30
N TYR A 68 -6.43 -7.35 14.42
CA TYR A 68 -5.56 -8.46 14.81
C TYR A 68 -4.09 -8.15 14.59
N THR A 69 -3.73 -7.65 13.40
CA THR A 69 -2.35 -7.36 13.06
C THR A 69 -2.22 -6.31 11.94
N LEU A 70 -1.02 -5.74 11.84
CA LEU A 70 -0.60 -4.94 10.69
C LEU A 70 0.40 -5.75 9.86
N ALA A 71 0.26 -5.69 8.55
CA ALA A 71 1.18 -6.31 7.62
C ALA A 71 1.59 -5.35 6.53
N SER A 72 2.84 -5.48 6.04
CA SER A 72 3.33 -4.71 4.91
C SER A 72 3.61 -5.65 3.73
N HIS A 73 3.10 -5.28 2.55
CA HIS A 73 3.36 -6.01 1.32
C HIS A 73 3.56 -5.03 0.15
N ARG A 74 4.67 -5.19 -0.58
CA ARG A 74 5.02 -4.34 -1.73
C ARG A 74 4.91 -2.83 -1.44
N GLY A 75 5.35 -2.41 -0.24
CA GLY A 75 5.35 -1.01 0.19
C GLY A 75 3.97 -0.44 0.52
N SER A 76 2.96 -1.26 0.72
CA SER A 76 1.63 -0.88 1.22
C SER A 76 1.39 -1.52 2.57
N TRP A 77 0.72 -0.79 3.46
CA TRP A 77 0.32 -1.29 4.77
C TRP A 77 -1.13 -1.75 4.76
N TYR A 78 -1.37 -2.82 5.48
CA TYR A 78 -2.67 -3.46 5.63
C TYR A 78 -3.00 -3.68 7.09
N LEU A 79 -4.23 -3.32 7.50
CA LEU A 79 -4.83 -3.73 8.74
C LEU A 79 -5.61 -5.02 8.50
N ILE A 80 -5.30 -6.06 9.24
CA ILE A 80 -6.03 -7.32 9.22
C ILE A 80 -6.84 -7.40 10.51
N GLY A 81 -8.12 -7.72 10.41
CA GLY A 81 -9.02 -7.79 11.54
C GLY A 81 -10.37 -8.36 11.18
N HIS A 82 -11.21 -8.54 12.18
CA HIS A 82 -12.60 -8.96 12.02
C HIS A 82 -13.48 -7.74 11.68
N ASP A 83 -14.02 -7.74 10.48
CA ASP A 83 -14.99 -6.74 10.01
C ASP A 83 -16.36 -7.05 10.63
N LEU A 84 -16.77 -6.26 11.61
CA LEU A 84 -18.05 -6.44 12.33
C LEU A 84 -19.28 -6.22 11.45
N ASP A 85 -19.13 -5.47 10.34
CA ASP A 85 -20.23 -5.20 9.43
C ASP A 85 -20.41 -6.32 8.38
N ARG A 86 -19.42 -7.20 8.25
CA ARG A 86 -19.41 -8.31 7.29
C ARG A 86 -19.24 -9.67 7.95
N ASP A 87 -19.03 -9.71 9.26
CA ASP A 87 -18.79 -10.90 10.07
C ASP A 87 -17.71 -11.84 9.48
N ALA A 88 -16.57 -11.24 9.11
CA ALA A 88 -15.47 -11.99 8.49
C ALA A 88 -14.11 -11.33 8.75
N ILE A 89 -13.05 -12.14 8.77
CA ILE A 89 -11.68 -11.63 8.78
C ILE A 89 -11.36 -11.04 7.41
N ARG A 90 -10.91 -9.79 7.39
CA ARG A 90 -10.59 -9.06 6.15
C ARG A 90 -9.30 -8.27 6.30
N SER A 91 -8.70 -7.98 5.14
CA SER A 91 -7.57 -7.07 5.02
C SER A 91 -8.03 -5.71 4.48
N PHE A 92 -7.52 -4.63 5.09
CA PHE A 92 -7.82 -3.25 4.71
C PHE A 92 -6.52 -2.53 4.41
N ARG A 93 -6.30 -2.18 3.14
CA ARG A 93 -5.14 -1.39 2.76
C ARG A 93 -5.29 0.03 3.32
N LEU A 94 -4.34 0.49 4.13
CA LEU A 94 -4.44 1.76 4.85
C LEU A 94 -4.59 2.98 3.92
N SER A 95 -3.94 2.96 2.76
CA SER A 95 -4.07 4.05 1.77
C SER A 95 -5.48 4.19 1.15
N ARG A 96 -6.41 3.27 1.43
CA ARG A 96 -7.81 3.34 1.00
C ARG A 96 -8.77 3.78 2.11
N VAL A 97 -8.23 4.05 3.29
CA VAL A 97 -8.98 4.70 4.36
C VAL A 97 -9.15 6.17 3.99
N THR A 98 -10.37 6.66 4.03
CA THR A 98 -10.71 8.05 3.75
C THR A 98 -11.15 8.76 5.02
N GLY A 99 -10.67 9.97 5.22
CA GLY A 99 -10.92 10.70 6.47
C GLY A 99 -10.17 10.13 7.66
N THR A 100 -10.72 10.35 8.85
CA THR A 100 -10.07 9.97 10.12
C THR A 100 -10.44 8.55 10.53
N MET A 101 -9.44 7.76 10.96
CA MET A 101 -9.65 6.49 11.66
C MET A 101 -9.82 6.79 13.15
N ALA A 102 -10.90 6.33 13.75
CA ALA A 102 -11.21 6.53 15.15
C ALA A 102 -11.06 5.24 15.96
N LEU A 103 -10.45 5.34 17.15
CA LEU A 103 -10.43 4.25 18.14
C LEU A 103 -11.76 4.22 18.88
N THR A 104 -12.39 3.05 18.97
CA THR A 104 -13.61 2.84 19.72
C THR A 104 -13.44 1.70 20.73
N GLY A 105 -14.27 1.71 21.80
CA GLY A 105 -14.15 0.73 22.87
C GLY A 105 -12.95 0.96 23.80
N GLU A 106 -12.91 0.19 24.89
CA GLU A 106 -11.84 0.23 25.87
C GLU A 106 -10.63 -0.61 25.41
N PRO A 107 -9.42 -0.33 25.93
CA PRO A 107 -8.28 -1.21 25.70
C PRO A 107 -8.58 -2.67 26.11
N GLY A 108 -8.23 -3.62 25.27
CA GLY A 108 -8.50 -5.04 25.47
C GLY A 108 -9.92 -5.49 25.08
N SER A 109 -10.79 -4.59 24.59
CA SER A 109 -12.17 -4.95 24.20
C SER A 109 -12.26 -5.80 22.93
N ALA A 110 -11.28 -5.71 22.03
CA ALA A 110 -11.22 -6.59 20.86
C ALA A 110 -10.61 -7.96 21.23
N PRO A 111 -11.14 -9.07 20.70
CA PRO A 111 -10.60 -10.40 20.96
C PRO A 111 -9.18 -10.53 20.38
N PRO A 112 -8.36 -11.46 20.89
CA PRO A 112 -7.08 -11.79 20.30
C PRO A 112 -7.27 -12.38 18.89
N ALA A 113 -6.22 -12.34 18.09
CA ALA A 113 -6.22 -12.96 16.77
C ALA A 113 -6.50 -14.47 16.89
N PRO A 114 -7.31 -15.06 16.01
CA PRO A 114 -7.52 -16.49 15.96
C PRO A 114 -6.20 -17.25 15.70
N ALA A 115 -6.08 -18.45 16.29
CA ALA A 115 -4.84 -19.24 16.20
C ALA A 115 -4.52 -19.71 14.76
N ASP A 116 -5.51 -19.80 13.90
CA ASP A 116 -5.40 -20.16 12.49
C ASP A 116 -5.01 -18.97 11.60
N LEU A 117 -5.03 -17.74 12.11
CA LEU A 117 -4.54 -16.57 11.40
C LEU A 117 -3.00 -16.58 11.36
N THR A 118 -2.46 -17.51 10.61
CA THR A 118 -1.01 -17.66 10.43
C THR A 118 -0.44 -16.56 9.54
N ARG A 119 0.89 -16.41 9.55
CA ARG A 119 1.59 -15.51 8.62
C ARG A 119 1.28 -15.83 7.14
N ALA A 120 1.16 -17.11 6.80
CA ALA A 120 0.81 -17.54 5.45
C ALA A 120 -0.61 -17.08 5.08
N ALA A 121 -1.59 -17.26 5.95
CA ALA A 121 -2.96 -16.80 5.75
C ALA A 121 -3.02 -15.27 5.62
N VAL A 122 -2.29 -14.53 6.44
CA VAL A 122 -2.19 -13.06 6.31
C VAL A 122 -1.61 -12.67 4.97
N LEU A 123 -0.53 -13.32 4.52
CA LEU A 123 0.11 -13.03 3.24
C LEU A 123 -0.85 -13.30 2.07
N GLU A 124 -1.59 -14.40 2.10
CA GLU A 124 -2.62 -14.73 1.12
C GLU A 124 -3.72 -13.66 1.07
N MET A 125 -4.19 -13.19 2.22
CA MET A 125 -5.21 -12.13 2.29
C MET A 125 -4.76 -10.77 1.74
N ILE A 126 -3.47 -10.43 1.84
CA ILE A 126 -2.92 -9.15 1.38
C ILE A 126 -2.24 -9.24 0.00
N THR A 127 -2.00 -10.45 -0.48
CA THR A 127 -1.57 -10.69 -1.85
C THR A 127 -2.84 -10.77 -2.70
N PRO A 128 -3.19 -9.74 -3.49
CA PRO A 128 -4.38 -9.81 -4.29
C PRO A 128 -4.24 -10.95 -5.29
N GLU A 129 -5.22 -11.85 -5.31
CA GLU A 129 -5.42 -12.70 -6.46
C GLU A 129 -5.60 -11.77 -7.66
N ASN A 130 -4.53 -11.51 -8.37
CA ASN A 130 -4.47 -10.91 -9.71
C ASN A 130 -5.44 -9.72 -10.00
N THR A 131 -5.70 -8.85 -9.01
CA THR A 131 -6.48 -7.61 -9.24
C THR A 131 -5.61 -6.43 -9.66
N GLY A 132 -4.30 -6.62 -9.74
CA GLY A 132 -3.37 -5.67 -10.29
C GLY A 132 -3.19 -5.86 -11.79
N VAL A 133 -2.78 -4.81 -12.48
CA VAL A 133 -2.41 -4.90 -13.89
C VAL A 133 -0.98 -5.37 -14.05
N ASP A 134 -0.75 -6.20 -15.05
CA ASP A 134 0.60 -6.47 -15.54
C ASP A 134 0.97 -5.37 -16.51
N ALA A 135 2.11 -4.76 -16.27
CA ALA A 135 2.50 -3.58 -17.02
C ALA A 135 3.90 -3.71 -17.61
N SER A 136 4.04 -3.19 -18.81
CA SER A 136 5.30 -2.99 -19.49
C SER A 136 5.59 -1.49 -19.62
N ILE A 137 6.75 -1.08 -19.11
CA ILE A 137 7.14 0.32 -19.09
C ILE A 137 8.56 0.43 -19.65
N ARG A 138 8.75 1.28 -20.66
CA ARG A 138 10.11 1.64 -21.06
C ARG A 138 10.65 2.73 -20.16
N VAL A 139 11.85 2.51 -19.65
CA VAL A 139 12.53 3.43 -18.75
C VAL A 139 13.93 3.69 -19.26
N ARG A 140 14.33 4.95 -19.32
CA ARG A 140 15.68 5.32 -19.75
C ARG A 140 16.73 4.66 -18.88
N LYS A 141 17.86 4.23 -19.45
CA LYS A 141 18.99 3.65 -18.71
C LYS A 141 19.37 4.56 -17.55
N ASP A 142 19.73 3.97 -16.44
CA ASP A 142 20.09 4.67 -15.20
C ASP A 142 18.98 5.51 -14.53
N HIS A 143 17.71 5.35 -14.97
CA HIS A 143 16.55 5.99 -14.39
C HIS A 143 15.55 4.96 -13.84
N GLY A 144 14.54 5.44 -13.09
CA GLY A 144 13.42 4.63 -12.62
C GLY A 144 13.79 3.53 -11.62
N HIS A 145 14.76 3.75 -10.74
CA HIS A 145 15.23 2.76 -9.77
C HIS A 145 14.10 2.16 -8.91
N ALA A 146 13.07 2.95 -8.60
CA ALA A 146 11.92 2.46 -7.85
C ALA A 146 11.08 1.44 -8.64
N LEU A 147 10.88 1.66 -9.96
CA LEU A 147 10.21 0.71 -10.84
C LEU A 147 11.05 -0.54 -11.05
N ARG A 148 12.37 -0.37 -11.27
CA ARG A 148 13.31 -1.49 -11.45
C ARG A 148 13.34 -2.43 -10.25
N ARG A 149 13.26 -1.90 -9.03
CA ARG A 149 13.19 -2.73 -7.80
C ARG A 149 11.87 -3.52 -7.66
N GLN A 150 10.82 -3.07 -8.31
CA GLN A 150 9.52 -3.74 -8.32
C GLN A 150 9.35 -4.68 -9.52
N ALA A 151 10.29 -4.66 -10.46
CA ALA A 151 10.20 -5.41 -11.69
C ALA A 151 10.20 -6.92 -11.45
N THR A 152 9.34 -7.61 -12.17
CA THR A 152 9.40 -9.07 -12.31
C THR A 152 10.48 -9.48 -13.29
N SER A 153 10.68 -8.69 -14.33
CA SER A 153 11.80 -8.84 -15.28
C SER A 153 12.22 -7.48 -15.87
N ILE A 154 13.47 -7.40 -16.31
CA ILE A 154 14.00 -6.22 -17.00
C ILE A 154 14.69 -6.73 -18.26
N ARG A 155 14.23 -6.25 -19.43
CA ARG A 155 14.90 -6.45 -20.70
C ARG A 155 15.76 -5.22 -21.03
N ILE A 156 17.06 -5.43 -21.11
CA ILE A 156 18.00 -4.38 -21.49
C ILE A 156 17.88 -4.16 -23.00
N GLY A 157 17.55 -2.93 -23.39
CA GLY A 157 17.48 -2.54 -24.79
C GLY A 157 18.87 -2.26 -25.37
N GLU A 158 18.98 -2.34 -26.69
CA GLU A 158 20.20 -1.94 -27.41
C GLU A 158 20.35 -0.41 -27.49
N ASP A 159 19.21 0.29 -27.40
CA ASP A 159 19.11 1.76 -27.35
C ASP A 159 19.24 2.31 -25.91
N GLU A 160 18.85 3.56 -25.69
CA GLU A 160 18.86 4.21 -24.36
C GLU A 160 17.72 3.75 -23.43
N TRP A 161 16.87 2.82 -23.84
CA TRP A 161 15.67 2.39 -23.13
C TRP A 161 15.73 0.92 -22.72
N ASP A 162 15.39 0.65 -21.48
CA ASP A 162 15.14 -0.69 -20.98
C ASP A 162 13.64 -0.90 -20.81
N THR A 163 13.18 -2.13 -21.04
CA THR A 163 11.80 -2.51 -20.79
C THR A 163 11.69 -3.17 -19.41
N VAL A 164 10.85 -2.61 -18.55
CA VAL A 164 10.60 -3.04 -17.18
C VAL A 164 9.20 -3.66 -17.11
N GLU A 165 9.14 -4.96 -16.80
CA GLU A 165 7.88 -5.69 -16.61
C GLU A 165 7.54 -5.73 -15.12
N ILE A 166 6.32 -5.36 -14.76
CA ILE A 166 5.84 -5.33 -13.38
C ILE A 166 4.47 -5.97 -13.32
N ASN A 167 4.30 -7.01 -12.50
CA ASN A 167 3.07 -7.77 -12.43
C ASN A 167 2.26 -7.45 -11.17
N GLY A 168 0.94 -7.52 -11.26
CA GLY A 168 0.02 -7.39 -10.14
C GLY A 168 0.08 -6.05 -9.42
N VAL A 169 0.29 -4.94 -10.15
CA VAL A 169 0.46 -3.59 -9.57
C VAL A 169 -0.86 -2.82 -9.58
N ASP A 170 -1.08 -2.05 -8.52
CA ASP A 170 -2.17 -1.07 -8.47
C ASP A 170 -1.96 0.01 -9.54
N LEU A 171 -2.93 0.13 -10.44
CA LEU A 171 -2.88 1.04 -11.60
C LEU A 171 -2.66 2.50 -11.18
N THR A 172 -3.35 2.95 -10.15
CA THR A 172 -3.26 4.35 -9.67
C THR A 172 -1.86 4.67 -9.16
N ARG A 173 -1.29 3.74 -8.38
CA ARG A 173 0.08 3.89 -7.87
C ARG A 173 1.10 3.88 -8.99
N LEU A 174 0.96 2.96 -9.95
CA LEU A 174 1.87 2.86 -11.07
C LEU A 174 1.80 4.10 -11.96
N THR A 175 0.59 4.60 -12.23
CA THR A 175 0.38 5.87 -12.95
C THR A 175 1.14 7.01 -12.28
N ALA A 176 1.00 7.18 -10.97
CA ALA A 176 1.72 8.24 -10.24
C ALA A 176 3.24 8.08 -10.33
N GLN A 177 3.76 6.86 -10.25
CA GLN A 177 5.20 6.59 -10.39
C GLN A 177 5.73 6.91 -11.79
N VAL A 178 4.98 6.55 -12.84
CA VAL A 178 5.35 6.86 -14.23
C VAL A 178 5.29 8.38 -14.49
N CYS A 179 4.24 9.06 -14.03
CA CYS A 179 4.12 10.51 -14.15
C CYS A 179 5.27 11.25 -13.44
N ALA A 180 5.69 10.78 -12.26
CA ALA A 180 6.78 11.37 -11.49
C ALA A 180 8.15 11.27 -12.21
N LEU A 181 8.33 10.28 -13.09
CA LEU A 181 9.53 10.13 -13.90
C LEU A 181 9.52 11.05 -15.14
N GLY A 182 8.36 11.53 -15.55
CA GLY A 182 8.25 12.42 -16.71
C GLY A 182 8.77 11.79 -18.01
N PRO A 183 9.60 12.50 -18.79
CA PRO A 183 10.00 12.05 -20.14
C PRO A 183 10.96 10.85 -20.16
N VAL A 184 11.43 10.39 -19.01
CA VAL A 184 12.34 9.23 -18.92
C VAL A 184 11.61 7.91 -18.70
N ALA A 185 10.26 7.91 -18.71
CA ALA A 185 9.43 6.71 -18.62
C ALA A 185 8.26 6.78 -19.61
N ILE A 186 7.96 5.65 -20.24
CA ILE A 186 6.88 5.51 -21.22
C ILE A 186 6.07 4.26 -20.84
N ALA A 187 4.76 4.43 -20.61
CA ALA A 187 3.85 3.32 -20.39
C ALA A 187 3.52 2.64 -21.74
N ASP A 188 3.96 1.41 -21.94
CA ASP A 188 3.69 0.65 -23.16
C ASP A 188 2.41 -0.18 -23.04
N SER A 189 2.22 -0.88 -21.91
CA SER A 189 1.01 -1.65 -21.62
C SER A 189 0.71 -1.65 -20.12
N PRO A 190 -0.55 -1.90 -19.72
CA PRO A 190 -1.73 -2.03 -20.56
C PRO A 190 -2.26 -0.65 -21.06
N ALA A 191 -3.25 -0.68 -21.94
CA ALA A 191 -3.83 0.54 -22.50
C ALA A 191 -4.41 1.47 -21.43
N GLU A 192 -4.97 0.90 -20.36
CA GLU A 192 -5.52 1.63 -19.22
C GLU A 192 -4.45 2.43 -18.47
N LEU A 193 -3.24 1.88 -18.32
CA LEU A 193 -2.11 2.60 -17.73
C LEU A 193 -1.72 3.80 -18.60
N ARG A 194 -1.61 3.59 -19.91
CA ARG A 194 -1.26 4.65 -20.84
C ARG A 194 -2.31 5.78 -20.80
N ALA A 195 -3.59 5.43 -20.83
CA ALA A 195 -4.69 6.40 -20.74
C ALA A 195 -4.64 7.19 -19.43
N ALA A 196 -4.44 6.53 -18.30
CA ALA A 196 -4.36 7.16 -16.98
C ALA A 196 -3.16 8.12 -16.86
N VAL A 197 -2.00 7.75 -17.43
CA VAL A 197 -0.81 8.62 -17.46
C VAL A 197 -1.08 9.86 -18.31
N ILE A 198 -1.65 9.70 -19.51
CA ILE A 198 -1.99 10.82 -20.40
C ILE A 198 -2.98 11.78 -19.73
N GLU A 199 -4.05 11.25 -19.11
CA GLU A 199 -5.04 12.05 -18.40
C GLU A 199 -4.40 12.84 -17.25
N SER A 200 -3.55 12.18 -16.45
CA SER A 200 -2.86 12.80 -15.32
C SER A 200 -1.93 13.93 -15.75
N LEU A 201 -1.13 13.72 -16.79
CA LEU A 201 -0.22 14.73 -17.33
C LEU A 201 -0.97 15.89 -17.99
N THR A 202 -2.10 15.62 -18.66
CA THR A 202 -2.95 16.66 -19.26
C THR A 202 -3.54 17.58 -18.19
N LYS A 203 -4.02 17.04 -17.08
CA LYS A 203 -4.52 17.83 -15.93
C LYS A 203 -3.45 18.75 -15.37
N VAL A 204 -2.22 18.26 -15.22
CA VAL A 204 -1.10 19.08 -14.73
C VAL A 204 -0.76 20.19 -15.71
N ALA A 205 -0.74 19.92 -17.03
CA ALA A 205 -0.47 20.91 -18.04
C ALA A 205 -1.52 22.04 -18.09
N GLN A 206 -2.79 21.71 -17.83
CA GLN A 206 -3.88 22.71 -17.80
C GLN A 206 -3.85 23.63 -16.57
N VAL A 207 -3.30 23.18 -15.46
CA VAL A 207 -3.16 23.98 -14.23
C VAL A 207 -2.04 25.04 -14.34
N HIS A 208 -1.13 24.87 -15.29
CA HIS A 208 0.04 25.75 -15.46
C HIS A 208 -0.08 26.69 -16.67
N GLN A 209 -1.24 26.81 -17.28
CA GLN A 209 -1.61 27.82 -18.28
C GLN A 209 -2.48 28.90 -17.65
#